data_161d0914124b15eabb16367bbea2712c
#
_entry.id   161d0914124b15eabb16367bbea2712c
#
_cell.length_a   1.000
_cell.length_b   1.000
_cell.length_c   1.000
_cell.angle_alpha   90.00
_cell.angle_beta   90.00
_cell.angle_gamma   90.00
#
_symmetry.space_group_name_H-M   'P 1'
#
loop_
_entity.id
_entity.type
_entity.pdbx_description
1 polymer ?
#
loop_
_entity_poly.entity_id
_entity_poly.type
_entity_poly.pdbx_seq_one_letter_code
_entity_poly.pdbx_strand_id
1 'polypeptide(L)'
;QDDVFKNYPDHKSLDNVLSSVYYNYYKDWSQDVIIDRGPALTEGNFKLLKQHLGQPVKCIVLWRDLLDVLASYIKWFENEPTAYPNQYNKKNIEEKLHLLMKDTGAIAKELKGIEHAMKPENKKHCFFIRYEDLVTQPEPTMKGIYEFLEMDYYPHRFHSLNQFNFNGLGHDDSDLGQN
;
A
#
# COMPACT_ATOMS: atom_id res chain seq x y z
N GLN A 1 16.17 13.96 18.10
CA GLN A 1 14.94 13.22 18.47
C GLN A 1 15.20 12.16 19.56
N ASP A 2 16.33 11.47 19.52
CA ASP A 2 16.66 10.44 20.52
C ASP A 2 16.82 10.96 21.95
N ASP A 3 17.24 12.20 22.13
CA ASP A 3 17.57 12.72 23.46
C ASP A 3 16.34 13.03 24.32
N VAL A 4 15.23 13.43 23.71
CA VAL A 4 14.00 13.71 24.47
C VAL A 4 13.44 12.40 25.04
N PHE A 5 13.36 11.34 24.23
CA PHE A 5 12.85 10.05 24.68
C PHE A 5 13.80 9.29 25.61
N LYS A 6 15.10 9.48 25.47
CA LYS A 6 16.09 8.90 26.40
C LYS A 6 16.04 9.57 27.75
N ASN A 7 15.87 10.89 27.78
CA ASN A 7 15.90 11.67 29.03
C ASN A 7 14.52 11.79 29.70
N TYR A 8 13.43 11.69 28.89
CA TYR A 8 12.05 11.83 29.37
C TYR A 8 11.16 10.81 28.71
N PRO A 9 11.27 9.50 29.05
CA PRO A 9 10.51 8.42 28.42
C PRO A 9 9.05 8.41 28.89
N ASP A 10 8.24 9.34 28.38
CA ASP A 10 6.80 9.36 28.62
C ASP A 10 6.06 8.63 27.49
N HIS A 11 5.91 7.32 27.63
CA HIS A 11 5.18 6.49 26.68
C HIS A 11 3.72 6.90 26.53
N LYS A 12 3.08 7.39 27.59
CA LYS A 12 1.68 7.82 27.54
C LYS A 12 1.50 9.06 26.67
N SER A 13 2.39 10.02 26.79
CA SER A 13 2.38 11.20 25.92
C SER A 13 2.65 10.84 24.46
N LEU A 14 3.56 9.89 24.20
CA LEU A 14 3.80 9.40 22.86
C LEU A 14 2.55 8.68 22.28
N ASP A 15 1.91 7.82 23.05
CA ASP A 15 0.68 7.14 22.66
C ASP A 15 -0.44 8.14 22.35
N ASN A 16 -0.59 9.20 23.13
CA ASN A 16 -1.55 10.27 22.87
C ASN A 16 -1.26 10.98 21.54
N VAL A 17 0.00 11.30 21.26
CA VAL A 17 0.40 11.91 19.99
C VAL A 17 0.09 10.98 18.83
N LEU A 18 0.51 9.71 18.89
CA LEU A 18 0.27 8.72 17.84
C LEU A 18 -1.22 8.51 17.58
N SER A 19 -2.02 8.41 18.62
CA SER A 19 -3.49 8.24 18.48
C SER A 19 -4.18 9.45 17.88
N SER A 20 -3.59 10.65 18.01
CA SER A 20 -4.15 11.90 17.47
C SER A 20 -3.73 12.18 16.03
N VAL A 21 -2.69 11.50 15.49
CA VAL A 21 -2.12 11.82 14.17
C VAL A 21 -3.18 11.68 13.08
N TYR A 22 -3.82 10.53 12.95
CA TYR A 22 -4.82 10.31 11.90
C TYR A 22 -6.01 11.25 12.04
N TYR A 23 -6.56 11.38 13.25
CA TYR A 23 -7.67 12.27 13.51
C TYR A 23 -7.34 13.73 13.13
N ASN A 24 -6.22 14.26 13.59
CA ASN A 24 -5.85 15.65 13.32
C ASN A 24 -5.46 15.88 11.85
N TYR A 25 -4.88 14.89 11.18
CA TYR A 25 -4.53 15.01 9.77
C TYR A 25 -5.75 15.08 8.86
N TYR A 26 -6.78 14.28 9.13
CA TYR A 26 -7.96 14.16 8.27
C TYR A 26 -9.19 14.94 8.77
N LYS A 27 -9.15 15.57 9.94
CA LYS A 27 -10.33 16.20 10.59
C LYS A 27 -11.04 17.26 9.74
N ASP A 28 -10.29 17.94 8.88
CA ASP A 28 -10.83 19.01 8.02
C ASP A 28 -11.16 18.52 6.59
N TRP A 29 -11.05 17.23 6.33
CA TRP A 29 -11.44 16.63 5.07
C TRP A 29 -12.94 16.42 5.03
N SER A 30 -13.55 16.72 3.85
CA SER A 30 -15.00 16.61 3.65
C SER A 30 -15.48 15.23 3.22
N GLN A 31 -14.56 14.27 3.06
CA GLN A 31 -14.86 12.92 2.59
C GLN A 31 -15.26 12.03 3.76
N ASP A 32 -16.37 11.30 3.59
CA ASP A 32 -16.84 10.32 4.59
C ASP A 32 -15.96 9.09 4.67
N VAL A 33 -15.23 8.78 3.58
CA VAL A 33 -14.32 7.63 3.49
C VAL A 33 -12.96 8.08 3.00
N ILE A 34 -11.93 7.68 3.72
CA ILE A 34 -10.55 7.96 3.38
C ILE A 34 -9.83 6.64 3.12
N ILE A 35 -9.22 6.53 1.95
CA ILE A 35 -8.38 5.40 1.58
C ILE A 35 -6.94 5.90 1.56
N ASP A 36 -6.11 5.33 2.43
CA ASP A 36 -4.69 5.63 2.48
C ASP A 36 -3.90 4.48 1.85
N ARG A 37 -2.89 4.82 1.06
CA ARG A 37 -1.98 3.88 0.41
C ARG A 37 -0.62 3.95 1.07
N GLY A 38 -0.21 2.87 1.71
CA GLY A 38 1.08 2.85 2.39
C GLY A 38 1.53 1.45 2.78
N PRO A 39 2.72 1.32 3.35
CA PRO A 39 3.28 0.04 3.80
C PRO A 39 2.61 -0.43 5.10
N ALA A 40 1.27 -0.49 5.09
CA ALA A 40 0.46 -0.79 6.28
C ALA A 40 0.68 -2.21 6.82
N LEU A 41 1.07 -3.15 5.97
CA LEU A 41 1.15 -4.57 6.30
C LEU A 41 2.43 -5.00 7.02
N THR A 42 3.43 -4.14 7.14
CA THR A 42 4.60 -4.45 7.97
C THR A 42 4.17 -4.66 9.42
N GLU A 43 4.82 -5.58 10.13
CA GLU A 43 4.44 -5.92 11.51
C GLU A 43 4.36 -4.68 12.42
N GLY A 44 5.34 -3.79 12.33
CA GLY A 44 5.37 -2.56 13.12
C GLY A 44 4.22 -1.61 12.79
N ASN A 45 4.00 -1.34 11.50
CA ASN A 45 2.95 -0.42 11.07
C ASN A 45 1.55 -0.98 11.37
N PHE A 46 1.33 -2.27 11.12
CA PHE A 46 0.05 -2.89 11.39
C PHE A 46 -0.29 -2.88 12.89
N LYS A 47 0.72 -3.09 13.75
CA LYS A 47 0.57 -2.97 15.20
C LYS A 47 0.21 -1.54 15.60
N LEU A 48 0.91 -0.53 15.07
CA LEU A 48 0.63 0.87 15.33
C LEU A 48 -0.79 1.26 14.89
N LEU A 49 -1.22 0.84 13.70
CA LEU A 49 -2.58 1.08 13.22
C LEU A 49 -3.62 0.47 14.17
N LYS A 50 -3.45 -0.77 14.58
CA LYS A 50 -4.38 -1.44 15.52
C LYS A 50 -4.43 -0.77 16.88
N GLN A 51 -3.33 -0.18 17.34
CA GLN A 51 -3.25 0.48 18.64
C GLN A 51 -3.77 1.92 18.64
N HIS A 52 -3.53 2.66 17.54
CA HIS A 52 -3.68 4.11 17.54
C HIS A 52 -4.70 4.67 16.56
N LEU A 53 -5.25 3.85 15.63
CA LEU A 53 -6.25 4.34 14.67
C LEU A 53 -7.58 4.71 15.34
N GLY A 54 -7.90 4.12 16.49
CA GLY A 54 -9.17 4.35 17.20
C GLY A 54 -10.40 3.74 16.52
N GLN A 55 -10.21 3.06 15.39
CA GLN A 55 -11.24 2.39 14.60
C GLN A 55 -10.75 1.00 14.16
N PRO A 56 -11.65 0.08 13.78
CA PRO A 56 -11.25 -1.19 13.18
C PRO A 56 -10.38 -0.98 11.94
N VAL A 57 -9.20 -1.59 11.94
CA VAL A 57 -8.32 -1.57 10.78
C VAL A 57 -8.90 -2.49 9.71
N LYS A 58 -9.10 -1.96 8.51
CA LYS A 58 -9.51 -2.71 7.31
C LYS A 58 -8.47 -2.45 6.22
N CYS A 59 -7.82 -3.50 5.74
CA CYS A 59 -6.80 -3.42 4.70
C CYS A 59 -7.21 -4.19 3.46
N ILE A 60 -7.12 -3.57 2.30
CA ILE A 60 -7.26 -4.23 1.01
C ILE A 60 -5.85 -4.61 0.55
N VAL A 61 -5.62 -5.89 0.35
CA VAL A 61 -4.33 -6.47 -0.03
C VAL A 61 -4.41 -6.96 -1.46
N LEU A 62 -3.86 -6.16 -2.37
CA LEU A 62 -3.74 -6.56 -3.77
C LEU A 62 -2.45 -7.36 -3.95
N TRP A 63 -2.54 -8.56 -4.53
CA TRP A 63 -1.41 -9.40 -4.82
C TRP A 63 -1.45 -9.93 -6.26
N ARG A 64 -0.29 -10.21 -6.84
CA ARG A 64 -0.11 -10.66 -8.21
C ARG A 64 0.97 -11.75 -8.25
N ASP A 65 1.03 -12.52 -9.33
CA ASP A 65 2.14 -13.45 -9.56
C ASP A 65 3.49 -12.72 -9.43
N LEU A 66 4.41 -13.33 -8.69
CA LEU A 66 5.70 -12.72 -8.38
C LEU A 66 6.55 -12.48 -9.62
N LEU A 67 6.50 -13.38 -10.60
CA LEU A 67 7.27 -13.24 -11.84
C LEU A 67 6.76 -12.07 -12.67
N ASP A 68 5.45 -11.87 -12.72
CA ASP A 68 4.83 -10.72 -13.39
C ASP A 68 5.21 -9.40 -12.73
N VAL A 69 5.22 -9.36 -11.39
CA VAL A 69 5.65 -8.19 -10.63
C VAL A 69 7.11 -7.87 -10.93
N LEU A 70 7.99 -8.88 -10.89
CA LEU A 70 9.40 -8.70 -11.19
C LEU A 70 9.64 -8.24 -12.63
N ALA A 71 8.93 -8.83 -13.60
CA ALA A 71 9.00 -8.42 -15.01
C ALA A 71 8.58 -6.95 -15.19
N SER A 72 7.50 -6.52 -14.51
CA SER A 72 7.04 -5.15 -14.52
C SER A 72 8.10 -4.18 -13.97
N TYR A 73 8.77 -4.53 -12.86
CA TYR A 73 9.86 -3.73 -12.31
C TYR A 73 11.05 -3.60 -13.28
N ILE A 74 11.42 -4.70 -13.95
CA ILE A 74 12.53 -4.67 -14.93
C ILE A 74 12.17 -3.75 -16.09
N LYS A 75 10.96 -3.90 -16.66
CA LYS A 75 10.47 -3.03 -17.74
C LYS A 75 10.46 -1.56 -17.32
N TRP A 76 10.03 -1.26 -16.11
CA TRP A 76 10.03 0.10 -15.60
C TRP A 76 11.44 0.69 -15.46
N PHE A 77 12.42 -0.07 -14.94
CA PHE A 77 13.80 0.36 -14.87
C PHE A 77 14.45 0.61 -16.24
N GLU A 78 13.94 -0.04 -17.29
CA GLU A 78 14.39 0.18 -18.67
C GLU A 78 13.80 1.46 -19.27
N ASN A 79 12.53 1.70 -19.01
CA ASN A 79 11.80 2.85 -19.56
C ASN A 79 12.13 4.15 -18.82
N GLU A 80 12.36 4.09 -17.51
CA GLU A 80 12.61 5.27 -16.67
C GLU A 80 13.88 5.15 -15.82
N PRO A 81 15.06 5.19 -16.47
CA PRO A 81 16.32 5.00 -15.75
C PRO A 81 16.63 6.09 -14.71
N THR A 82 15.94 7.23 -14.76
CA THR A 82 16.11 8.36 -13.82
C THR A 82 15.13 8.38 -12.67
N ALA A 83 14.02 7.64 -12.76
CA ALA A 83 12.96 7.65 -11.75
C ALA A 83 13.33 6.91 -10.45
N TYR A 84 14.35 6.07 -10.49
CA TYR A 84 14.79 5.29 -9.33
C TYR A 84 16.19 5.65 -8.84
N PRO A 85 16.44 5.40 -7.54
CA PRO A 85 17.75 5.67 -6.96
C PRO A 85 18.87 5.00 -7.77
N ASN A 86 20.00 5.65 -7.84
CA ASN A 86 21.23 5.23 -8.56
C ASN A 86 21.66 3.77 -8.35
N GLN A 87 21.10 3.10 -7.33
CA GLN A 87 21.44 1.70 -7.02
C GLN A 87 21.01 0.69 -8.10
N TYR A 88 20.02 1.03 -8.94
CA TYR A 88 19.55 0.16 -10.04
C TYR A 88 20.16 0.51 -11.39
N ASN A 89 20.68 1.73 -11.52
CA ASN A 89 21.29 2.19 -12.76
C ASN A 89 22.58 1.40 -13.06
N LYS A 90 22.82 1.12 -14.34
CA LYS A 90 23.98 0.39 -14.85
C LYS A 90 24.13 -1.06 -14.34
N LYS A 91 23.07 -1.64 -13.75
CA LYS A 91 23.06 -3.02 -13.30
C LYS A 91 22.40 -3.92 -14.34
N ASN A 92 22.88 -5.17 -14.43
CA ASN A 92 22.22 -6.18 -15.23
C ASN A 92 20.92 -6.66 -14.55
N ILE A 93 20.14 -7.50 -15.24
CA ILE A 93 18.85 -8.00 -14.74
C ILE A 93 19.02 -8.78 -13.45
N GLU A 94 20.01 -9.65 -13.37
CA GLU A 94 20.26 -10.48 -12.19
C GLU A 94 20.56 -9.62 -10.94
N GLU A 95 21.41 -8.62 -11.08
CA GLU A 95 21.70 -7.67 -10.01
C GLU A 95 20.48 -6.86 -9.58
N LYS A 96 19.62 -6.46 -10.53
CA LYS A 96 18.37 -5.75 -10.23
C LYS A 96 17.40 -6.64 -9.47
N LEU A 97 17.21 -7.88 -9.92
CA LEU A 97 16.38 -8.87 -9.23
C LEU A 97 16.89 -9.17 -7.83
N HIS A 98 18.21 -9.34 -7.67
CA HIS A 98 18.82 -9.52 -6.35
C HIS A 98 18.52 -8.34 -5.40
N LEU A 99 18.60 -7.11 -5.89
CA LEU A 99 18.30 -5.92 -5.10
C LEU A 99 16.82 -5.83 -4.71
N LEU A 100 15.89 -6.23 -5.58
CA LEU A 100 14.46 -6.27 -5.29
C LEU A 100 14.12 -7.33 -4.24
N MET A 101 14.79 -8.49 -4.31
CA MET A 101 14.46 -9.66 -3.51
C MET A 101 15.29 -9.80 -2.22
N LYS A 102 16.35 -9.03 -2.04
CA LYS A 102 17.09 -9.03 -0.76
C LYS A 102 16.20 -8.55 0.39
N ASP A 103 16.51 -8.90 1.63
CA ASP A 103 15.69 -8.58 2.82
C ASP A 103 15.24 -7.13 2.96
N THR A 104 16.05 -6.19 2.48
CA THR A 104 15.75 -4.75 2.47
C THR A 104 15.14 -4.27 1.15
N GLY A 105 14.96 -5.16 0.19
CA GLY A 105 14.43 -4.86 -1.13
C GLY A 105 12.92 -4.59 -1.10
N ALA A 106 12.43 -3.90 -2.12
CA ALA A 106 11.03 -3.51 -2.18
C ALA A 106 10.10 -4.73 -2.18
N ILE A 107 10.38 -5.71 -3.04
CA ILE A 107 9.52 -6.91 -3.18
C ILE A 107 9.58 -7.80 -1.94
N ALA A 108 10.76 -8.02 -1.38
CA ALA A 108 10.88 -8.84 -0.16
C ALA A 108 10.12 -8.24 1.03
N LYS A 109 10.13 -6.92 1.16
CA LYS A 109 9.35 -6.23 2.21
C LYS A 109 7.84 -6.42 2.02
N GLU A 110 7.35 -6.29 0.80
CA GLU A 110 5.92 -6.49 0.50
C GLU A 110 5.51 -7.95 0.74
N LEU A 111 6.31 -8.92 0.33
CA LEU A 111 6.05 -10.34 0.60
C LEU A 111 5.98 -10.63 2.11
N LYS A 112 6.91 -10.10 2.90
CA LYS A 112 6.87 -10.21 4.37
C LYS A 112 5.61 -9.56 4.95
N GLY A 113 5.18 -8.43 4.38
CA GLY A 113 3.92 -7.78 4.74
C GLY A 113 2.71 -8.67 4.46
N ILE A 114 2.65 -9.29 3.30
CA ILE A 114 1.58 -10.24 2.93
C ILE A 114 1.58 -11.46 3.87
N GLU A 115 2.73 -12.06 4.13
CA GLU A 115 2.88 -13.16 5.09
C GLU A 115 2.36 -12.77 6.49
N HIS A 116 2.71 -11.56 6.94
CA HIS A 116 2.23 -11.03 8.21
C HIS A 116 0.71 -10.83 8.21
N ALA A 117 0.14 -10.31 7.13
CA ALA A 117 -1.30 -10.13 6.97
C ALA A 117 -2.08 -11.47 6.95
N MET A 118 -1.47 -12.54 6.46
CA MET A 118 -2.08 -13.87 6.41
C MET A 118 -2.11 -14.60 7.75
N LYS A 119 -1.41 -14.12 8.77
CA LYS A 119 -1.49 -14.70 10.12
C LYS A 119 -2.94 -14.66 10.64
N PRO A 120 -3.42 -15.70 11.35
CA PRO A 120 -4.82 -15.78 11.79
C PRO A 120 -5.34 -14.54 12.52
N GLU A 121 -4.51 -13.95 13.38
CA GLU A 121 -4.84 -12.75 14.16
C GLU A 121 -4.96 -11.47 13.32
N ASN A 122 -4.41 -11.45 12.11
CA ASN A 122 -4.40 -10.30 11.21
C ASN A 122 -5.35 -10.48 10.03
N LYS A 123 -5.54 -11.72 9.58
CA LYS A 123 -6.32 -12.06 8.38
C LYS A 123 -7.74 -11.48 8.39
N LYS A 124 -8.38 -11.42 9.56
CA LYS A 124 -9.72 -10.83 9.71
C LYS A 124 -9.80 -9.34 9.41
N HIS A 125 -8.67 -8.66 9.40
CA HIS A 125 -8.55 -7.24 9.06
C HIS A 125 -8.16 -6.99 7.60
N CYS A 126 -8.00 -8.05 6.81
CA CYS A 126 -7.45 -7.98 5.46
C CYS A 126 -8.39 -8.66 4.46
N PHE A 127 -8.67 -7.98 3.36
CA PHE A 127 -9.33 -8.54 2.19
C PHE A 127 -8.32 -8.72 1.07
N PHE A 128 -8.08 -9.97 0.67
CA PHE A 128 -7.06 -10.32 -0.31
C PHE A 128 -7.67 -10.40 -1.70
N ILE A 129 -7.08 -9.67 -2.64
CA ILE A 129 -7.53 -9.58 -4.03
C ILE A 129 -6.39 -9.99 -4.94
N ARG A 130 -6.66 -10.89 -5.88
CA ARG A 130 -5.74 -11.15 -6.98
C ARG A 130 -5.88 -10.04 -8.02
N TYR A 131 -4.77 -9.58 -8.54
CA TYR A 131 -4.74 -8.61 -9.62
C TYR A 131 -5.55 -9.10 -10.84
N GLU A 132 -5.40 -10.37 -11.18
CA GLU A 132 -6.10 -11.00 -12.30
C GLU A 132 -7.63 -10.96 -12.12
N ASP A 133 -8.13 -11.20 -10.90
CA ASP A 133 -9.56 -11.14 -10.60
C ASP A 133 -10.09 -9.70 -10.75
N LEU A 134 -9.31 -8.72 -10.29
CA LEU A 134 -9.68 -7.31 -10.45
C LEU A 134 -9.76 -6.89 -11.92
N VAL A 135 -8.86 -7.40 -12.77
CA VAL A 135 -8.81 -7.04 -14.19
C VAL A 135 -9.86 -7.80 -15.01
N THR A 136 -10.07 -9.09 -14.74
CA THR A 136 -10.96 -9.95 -15.53
C THR A 136 -12.41 -9.93 -15.05
N GLN A 137 -12.60 -9.69 -13.74
CA GLN A 137 -13.90 -9.68 -13.09
C GLN A 137 -14.03 -8.47 -12.14
N PRO A 138 -13.89 -7.23 -12.65
CA PRO A 138 -13.81 -6.04 -11.81
C PRO A 138 -15.06 -5.81 -10.97
N GLU A 139 -16.26 -6.01 -11.51
CA GLU A 139 -17.49 -5.73 -10.77
C GLU A 139 -17.69 -6.68 -9.58
N PRO A 140 -17.60 -8.02 -9.70
CA PRO A 140 -17.66 -8.92 -8.54
C PRO A 140 -16.57 -8.62 -7.51
N THR A 141 -15.36 -8.34 -7.95
CA THR A 141 -14.22 -8.02 -7.08
C THR A 141 -14.49 -6.74 -6.27
N MET A 142 -14.97 -5.69 -6.93
CA MET A 142 -15.33 -4.45 -6.25
C MET A 142 -16.50 -4.64 -5.27
N LYS A 143 -17.52 -5.42 -5.62
CA LYS A 143 -18.60 -5.74 -4.68
C LYS A 143 -18.07 -6.41 -3.41
N GLY A 144 -17.14 -7.35 -3.53
CA GLY A 144 -16.48 -7.98 -2.37
C GLY A 144 -15.70 -6.98 -1.52
N ILE A 145 -15.05 -5.99 -2.13
CA ILE A 145 -14.39 -4.90 -1.39
C ILE A 145 -15.41 -4.10 -0.57
N TYR A 146 -16.51 -3.68 -1.19
CA TYR A 146 -17.54 -2.89 -0.52
C TYR A 146 -18.19 -3.66 0.62
N GLU A 147 -18.47 -4.96 0.43
CA GLU A 147 -18.99 -5.85 1.48
C GLU A 147 -18.00 -5.94 2.65
N PHE A 148 -16.72 -6.15 2.38
CA PHE A 148 -15.68 -6.18 3.42
C PHE A 148 -15.57 -4.84 4.17
N LEU A 149 -15.72 -3.72 3.47
CA LEU A 149 -15.69 -2.38 4.07
C LEU A 149 -16.98 -2.03 4.80
N GLU A 150 -18.04 -2.86 4.67
CA GLU A 150 -19.39 -2.59 5.20
C GLU A 150 -19.99 -1.30 4.64
N MET A 151 -19.81 -1.09 3.34
CA MET A 151 -20.26 0.08 2.60
C MET A 151 -21.28 -0.32 1.53
N ASP A 152 -22.21 0.59 1.22
CA ASP A 152 -23.08 0.41 0.08
C ASP A 152 -22.31 0.45 -1.23
N TYR A 153 -22.63 -0.50 -2.12
CA TYR A 153 -21.93 -0.61 -3.39
C TYR A 153 -22.26 0.60 -4.30
N TYR A 154 -21.20 1.28 -4.73
CA TYR A 154 -21.29 2.31 -5.76
C TYR A 154 -20.98 1.70 -7.15
N PRO A 155 -21.86 1.87 -8.16
CA PRO A 155 -21.60 1.34 -9.50
C PRO A 155 -20.40 2.03 -10.16
N HIS A 156 -19.37 1.27 -10.47
CA HIS A 156 -18.17 1.78 -11.13
C HIS A 156 -18.25 1.63 -12.65
N ARG A 157 -17.59 2.53 -13.38
CA ARG A 157 -17.30 2.38 -14.80
C ARG A 157 -15.93 1.76 -14.95
N PHE A 158 -15.86 0.52 -15.41
CA PHE A 158 -14.60 -0.21 -15.57
C PHE A 158 -13.96 -0.03 -16.95
N HIS A 159 -14.65 0.64 -17.87
CA HIS A 159 -14.16 0.96 -19.19
C HIS A 159 -13.99 2.47 -19.31
N SER A 160 -12.91 2.91 -19.91
CA SER A 160 -12.60 4.35 -20.08
C SER A 160 -12.40 5.08 -18.74
N LEU A 161 -11.50 4.57 -17.93
CA LEU A 161 -11.08 5.28 -16.72
C LEU A 161 -10.28 6.52 -17.16
N ASN A 162 -10.77 7.70 -16.78
CA ASN A 162 -10.00 8.92 -16.97
C ASN A 162 -8.90 8.97 -15.92
N GLN A 163 -7.72 9.39 -16.34
CA GLN A 163 -6.66 9.71 -15.39
C GLN A 163 -7.12 10.81 -14.44
N PHE A 164 -6.89 10.60 -13.18
CA PHE A 164 -7.27 11.53 -12.14
C PHE A 164 -6.13 12.51 -11.87
N ASN A 165 -6.36 13.79 -12.17
CA ASN A 165 -5.45 14.87 -11.82
C ASN A 165 -5.86 15.46 -10.47
N PHE A 166 -5.05 15.25 -9.45
CA PHE A 166 -5.25 15.88 -8.15
C PHE A 166 -4.42 17.17 -8.06
N ASN A 167 -5.08 18.31 -7.86
CA ASN A 167 -4.45 19.64 -7.74
C ASN A 167 -3.52 20.04 -8.91
N GLY A 168 -3.81 19.60 -10.13
CA GLY A 168 -2.98 19.89 -11.30
C GLY A 168 -1.67 19.09 -11.36
N LEU A 169 -1.41 18.22 -10.40
CA LEU A 169 -0.35 17.24 -10.45
C LEU A 169 -0.92 15.99 -11.13
N GLY A 170 -0.61 15.83 -12.41
CA GLY A 170 -0.88 14.59 -13.12
C GLY A 170 -0.02 13.48 -12.53
N HIS A 171 -0.63 12.53 -11.84
CA HIS A 171 -0.01 11.22 -11.70
C HIS A 171 -0.26 10.50 -13.01
N ASP A 172 0.72 10.57 -13.88
CA ASP A 172 0.71 9.81 -15.12
C ASP A 172 1.19 8.38 -14.83
N ASP A 173 0.25 7.55 -14.38
CA ASP A 173 0.47 6.11 -14.27
C ASP A 173 0.18 5.39 -15.61
N SER A 174 0.04 6.12 -16.73
CA SER A 174 -0.29 5.57 -18.04
C SER A 174 0.74 4.53 -18.51
N ASP A 175 1.99 4.70 -18.13
CA ASP A 175 3.06 3.76 -18.48
C ASP A 175 3.06 2.47 -17.62
N LEU A 176 2.40 2.48 -16.47
CA LEU A 176 2.28 1.31 -15.60
C LEU A 176 1.15 0.34 -16.02
N GLY A 177 0.21 0.80 -16.84
CA GLY A 177 -0.99 0.07 -17.23
C GLY A 177 -1.06 -0.38 -18.69
N GLN A 178 -0.09 -0.04 -19.53
CA GLN A 178 -0.07 -0.47 -20.93
C GLN A 178 0.61 -1.84 -21.07
N ASN A 179 -0.17 -2.90 -20.88
CA ASN A 179 0.16 -4.27 -21.32
C ASN A 179 -0.88 -4.76 -22.31
#